data_3e99e381a3692905dcc01e6a78f174c4
#
_entry.id   3e99e381a3692905dcc01e6a78f174c4
#
_cell.length_a   1.000
_cell.length_b   1.000
_cell.length_c   1.000
_cell.angle_alpha   90.00
_cell.angle_beta   90.00
_cell.angle_gamma   90.00
#
_symmetry.space_group_name_H-M   'P 1'
#
loop_
_entity.id
_entity.type
_entity.pdbx_description
1 polymer ?
#
loop_
_entity_poly.entity_id
_entity_poly.type
_entity_poly.pdbx_seq_one_letter_code
_entity_poly.pdbx_strand_id
1 'polypeptide(L)'
;MADFDVFQTEVYSTAKEIFGVLPNEVKDRLDMELTGIKKNNRTIMLATMVSLMSSLESKGIASKLSLKNGHNVSLVCNVLGISTFNPMKHPQLITERYIINTLESAPVISLRIDKDRQDAVDAILHDLGLEVEREEAGPIHIRKIKYVDDNKYDFTL
;
A
#
# COMPACT_ATOMS: atom_id res chain seq x y z
N MET A 1 11.84 11.24 5.35
CA MET A 1 11.73 9.84 5.78
C MET A 1 10.47 9.67 6.60
N ALA A 2 9.65 8.67 6.32
CA ALA A 2 8.42 8.47 7.07
C ALA A 2 8.72 7.97 8.48
N ASP A 3 8.23 8.70 9.48
CA ASP A 3 8.31 8.33 10.87
C ASP A 3 7.15 7.37 11.18
N PHE A 4 7.45 6.26 11.84
CA PHE A 4 6.42 5.28 12.19
C PHE A 4 5.35 5.88 13.12
N ASP A 5 5.73 6.72 14.08
CA ASP A 5 4.77 7.29 15.01
C ASP A 5 3.79 8.24 14.29
N VAL A 6 4.29 9.02 13.34
CA VAL A 6 3.44 9.85 12.47
C VAL A 6 2.53 8.98 11.61
N PHE A 7 3.09 7.94 10.99
CA PHE A 7 2.33 6.99 10.18
C PHE A 7 1.21 6.32 10.98
N GLN A 8 1.53 5.83 12.17
CA GLN A 8 0.57 5.19 13.07
C GLN A 8 -0.56 6.17 13.44
N THR A 9 -0.22 7.41 13.77
CA THR A 9 -1.19 8.46 14.10
C THR A 9 -2.14 8.71 12.93
N GLU A 10 -1.63 8.78 11.73
CA GLU A 10 -2.44 8.97 10.52
C GLU A 10 -3.38 7.79 10.27
N VAL A 11 -2.89 6.57 10.46
CA VAL A 11 -3.72 5.36 10.32
C VAL A 11 -4.90 5.39 11.28
N TYR A 12 -4.66 5.66 12.56
CA TYR A 12 -5.74 5.74 13.55
C TYR A 12 -6.70 6.90 13.29
N SER A 13 -6.18 8.05 12.93
CA SER A 13 -6.99 9.22 12.60
C SER A 13 -7.92 8.93 11.42
N THR A 14 -7.40 8.35 10.36
CA THR A 14 -8.17 7.99 9.17
C THR A 14 -9.19 6.89 9.49
N ALA A 15 -8.81 5.90 10.30
CA ALA A 15 -9.73 4.84 10.72
C ALA A 15 -10.90 5.42 11.51
N LYS A 16 -10.67 6.38 12.38
CA LYS A 16 -11.73 7.07 13.14
C LYS A 16 -12.69 7.83 12.23
N GLU A 17 -12.18 8.43 11.16
CA GLU A 17 -13.04 9.08 10.15
C GLU A 17 -13.95 8.07 9.44
N ILE A 18 -13.44 6.87 9.18
CA ILE A 18 -14.18 5.81 8.46
C ILE A 18 -15.18 5.11 9.39
N PHE A 19 -14.74 4.71 10.58
CA PHE A 19 -15.53 3.85 11.48
C PHE A 19 -16.22 4.61 12.61
N GLY A 20 -15.92 5.90 12.81
CA GLY A 20 -16.35 6.65 13.98
C GLY A 20 -15.57 6.22 15.22
N VAL A 21 -16.27 5.89 16.30
CA VAL A 21 -15.61 5.27 17.46
C VAL A 21 -15.10 3.89 17.02
N LEU A 22 -13.80 3.65 17.21
CA LEU A 22 -13.20 2.39 16.77
C LEU A 22 -13.72 1.22 17.59
N PRO A 23 -14.39 0.24 16.97
CA PRO A 23 -14.70 -1.03 17.64
C PRO A 23 -13.42 -1.72 18.10
N ASN A 24 -13.47 -2.46 19.20
CA ASN A 24 -12.31 -3.16 19.74
C ASN A 24 -11.65 -4.08 18.71
N GLU A 25 -12.44 -4.78 17.91
CA GLU A 25 -11.93 -5.69 16.86
C GLU A 25 -11.13 -4.96 15.81
N VAL A 26 -11.57 -3.77 15.39
CA VAL A 26 -10.86 -2.92 14.43
C VAL A 26 -9.55 -2.42 15.04
N LYS A 27 -9.60 -1.94 16.27
CA LYS A 27 -8.42 -1.45 16.98
C LYS A 27 -7.39 -2.55 17.16
N ASP A 28 -7.80 -3.73 17.61
CA ASP A 28 -6.92 -4.87 17.82
C ASP A 28 -6.26 -5.31 16.52
N ARG A 29 -7.02 -5.31 15.42
CA ARG A 29 -6.49 -5.62 14.11
C ARG A 29 -5.47 -4.59 13.63
N LEU A 30 -5.75 -3.31 13.79
CA LEU A 30 -4.81 -2.24 13.44
C LEU A 30 -3.54 -2.32 14.27
N ASP A 31 -3.66 -2.56 15.58
CA ASP A 31 -2.51 -2.68 16.48
C ASP A 31 -1.61 -3.85 16.05
N MET A 32 -2.19 -4.99 15.71
CA MET A 32 -1.46 -6.16 15.23
C MET A 32 -0.73 -5.87 13.92
N GLU A 33 -1.41 -5.30 12.96
CA GLU A 33 -0.83 -4.99 11.65
C GLU A 33 0.27 -3.92 11.77
N LEU A 34 0.04 -2.88 12.55
CA LEU A 34 1.04 -1.83 12.77
C LEU A 34 2.29 -2.36 13.45
N THR A 35 2.15 -3.28 14.39
CA THR A 35 3.28 -3.98 15.00
C THR A 35 4.12 -4.73 13.95
N GLY A 36 3.46 -5.44 13.05
CA GLY A 36 4.10 -6.14 11.96
C GLY A 36 4.77 -5.21 10.95
N ILE A 37 4.11 -4.10 10.63
CA ILE A 37 4.64 -3.07 9.73
C ILE A 37 5.94 -2.47 10.29
N LYS A 38 5.95 -2.13 11.57
CA LYS A 38 7.14 -1.62 12.25
C LYS A 38 8.27 -2.65 12.26
N LYS A 39 7.95 -3.87 12.66
CA LYS A 39 8.92 -4.97 12.76
C LYS A 39 9.58 -5.28 11.40
N ASN A 40 8.84 -5.22 10.32
CA ASN A 40 9.30 -5.58 8.98
C ASN A 40 9.72 -4.35 8.15
N ASN A 41 9.81 -3.18 8.76
CA ASN A 41 10.24 -1.94 8.09
C ASN A 41 9.43 -1.62 6.84
N ARG A 42 8.10 -1.65 6.93
CA ARG A 42 7.20 -1.37 5.79
C ARG A 42 6.62 0.04 5.80
N THR A 43 7.02 0.88 6.75
CA THR A 43 6.45 2.23 6.91
C THR A 43 6.67 3.11 5.69
N ILE A 44 7.91 3.21 5.21
CA ILE A 44 8.24 4.04 4.04
C ILE A 44 7.52 3.55 2.79
N MET A 45 7.49 2.25 2.58
CA MET A 45 6.79 1.66 1.45
C MET A 45 5.31 2.06 1.43
N LEU A 46 4.62 1.87 2.54
CA LEU A 46 3.19 2.18 2.63
C LEU A 46 2.94 3.68 2.51
N ALA A 47 3.75 4.52 3.14
CA ALA A 47 3.67 5.96 3.00
C ALA A 47 3.89 6.40 1.55
N THR A 48 4.83 5.78 0.84
CA THR A 48 5.08 6.05 -0.58
C THR A 48 3.88 5.65 -1.44
N MET A 49 3.23 4.53 -1.13
CA MET A 49 2.02 4.11 -1.85
C MET A 49 0.87 5.09 -1.64
N VAL A 50 0.71 5.62 -0.42
CA VAL A 50 -0.27 6.68 -0.16
C VAL A 50 0.02 7.92 -1.00
N SER A 51 1.28 8.34 -1.06
CA SER A 51 1.71 9.48 -1.89
C SER A 51 1.46 9.25 -3.38
N LEU A 52 1.72 8.03 -3.85
CA LEU A 52 1.45 7.64 -5.24
C LEU A 52 -0.05 7.77 -5.55
N MET A 53 -0.90 7.18 -4.71
CA MET A 53 -2.36 7.24 -4.92
C MET A 53 -2.88 8.67 -4.87
N SER A 54 -2.40 9.49 -3.95
CA SER A 54 -2.76 10.91 -3.86
C SER A 54 -2.33 11.69 -5.11
N SER A 55 -1.14 11.43 -5.62
CA SER A 55 -0.64 12.09 -6.84
C SER A 55 -1.45 11.71 -8.08
N LEU A 56 -1.81 10.45 -8.21
CA LEU A 56 -2.65 9.97 -9.31
C LEU A 56 -4.05 10.60 -9.24
N GLU A 57 -4.64 10.63 -8.07
CA GLU A 57 -5.96 11.23 -7.85
C GLU A 57 -5.96 12.72 -8.13
N SER A 58 -4.95 13.45 -7.65
CA SER A 58 -4.86 14.91 -7.87
C SER A 58 -4.72 15.29 -9.33
N LYS A 59 -4.19 14.41 -10.17
CA LYS A 59 -4.07 14.59 -11.62
C LYS A 59 -5.22 13.98 -12.42
N GLY A 60 -6.22 13.44 -11.73
CA GLY A 60 -7.38 12.83 -12.36
C GLY A 60 -7.03 11.57 -13.16
N ILE A 61 -5.98 10.88 -12.80
CA ILE A 61 -5.55 9.65 -13.46
C ILE A 61 -6.25 8.46 -12.84
N ALA A 62 -7.13 7.82 -13.61
CA ALA A 62 -7.72 6.56 -13.21
C ALA A 62 -6.68 5.44 -13.34
N SER A 63 -6.43 4.76 -12.25
CA SER A 63 -5.48 3.65 -12.22
C SER A 63 -5.95 2.57 -11.26
N LYS A 64 -5.44 1.37 -11.46
CA LYS A 64 -5.73 0.24 -10.56
C LYS A 64 -4.43 -0.26 -9.96
N LEU A 65 -4.30 -0.08 -8.66
CA LEU A 65 -3.21 -0.61 -7.88
C LEU A 65 -3.58 -2.02 -7.39
N SER A 66 -2.70 -2.98 -7.64
CA SER A 66 -2.83 -4.33 -7.11
C SER A 66 -1.66 -4.63 -6.19
N LEU A 67 -1.99 -5.09 -5.00
CA LEU A 67 -1.03 -5.59 -4.02
C LEU A 67 -1.12 -7.11 -3.99
N LYS A 68 0.02 -7.78 -3.98
CA LYS A 68 0.12 -9.23 -3.84
C LYS A 68 0.84 -9.59 -2.55
N ASN A 69 1.00 -10.89 -2.30
CA ASN A 69 1.62 -11.45 -1.09
C ASN A 69 0.87 -11.06 0.19
N GLY A 70 -0.47 -10.97 0.09
CA GLY A 70 -1.36 -10.77 1.22
C GLY A 70 -1.53 -9.32 1.70
N HIS A 71 -0.77 -8.38 1.17
CA HIS A 71 -0.94 -6.96 1.51
C HIS A 71 -2.31 -6.42 1.05
N ASN A 72 -2.92 -7.07 0.07
CA ASN A 72 -4.26 -6.77 -0.40
C ASN A 72 -5.37 -7.07 0.63
N VAL A 73 -5.07 -7.82 1.68
CA VAL A 73 -6.01 -8.15 2.76
C VAL A 73 -5.70 -7.40 4.06
N SER A 74 -4.79 -6.44 4.01
CA SER A 74 -4.43 -5.60 5.15
C SER A 74 -5.51 -4.56 5.44
N LEU A 75 -5.90 -4.45 6.70
CA LEU A 75 -6.82 -3.40 7.13
C LEU A 75 -6.15 -2.03 7.06
N VAL A 76 -4.87 -1.93 7.39
CA VAL A 76 -4.11 -0.69 7.26
C VAL A 76 -4.12 -0.21 5.81
N CYS A 77 -3.86 -1.09 4.85
CA CYS A 77 -3.93 -0.73 3.43
C CYS A 77 -5.33 -0.30 3.00
N ASN A 78 -6.36 -0.93 3.52
CA ASN A 78 -7.74 -0.53 3.25
C ASN A 78 -8.05 0.87 3.82
N VAL A 79 -7.68 1.11 5.06
CA VAL A 79 -7.86 2.42 5.72
C VAL A 79 -7.15 3.53 4.96
N LEU A 80 -5.94 3.28 4.51
CA LEU A 80 -5.14 4.27 3.76
C LEU A 80 -5.58 4.44 2.29
N GLY A 81 -6.58 3.68 1.84
CA GLY A 81 -7.08 3.77 0.47
C GLY A 81 -6.22 3.08 -0.58
N ILE A 82 -5.21 2.31 -0.16
CA ILE A 82 -4.34 1.55 -1.07
C ILE A 82 -5.05 0.30 -1.57
N SER A 83 -5.86 -0.32 -0.73
CA SER A 83 -6.65 -1.52 -1.04
C SER A 83 -8.13 -1.24 -0.90
N THR A 84 -8.94 -1.83 -1.78
CA THR A 84 -10.40 -1.73 -1.70
C THR A 84 -11.03 -2.84 -0.85
N PHE A 85 -10.28 -3.86 -0.48
CA PHE A 85 -10.78 -4.98 0.30
C PHE A 85 -10.78 -4.65 1.79
N ASN A 86 -11.95 -4.79 2.43
CA ASN A 86 -12.08 -4.63 3.87
C ASN A 86 -12.06 -6.00 4.56
N PRO A 87 -10.96 -6.38 5.23
CA PRO A 87 -10.85 -7.70 5.86
C PRO A 87 -11.79 -7.89 7.04
N MET A 88 -12.30 -6.81 7.64
CA MET A 88 -13.23 -6.89 8.76
C MET A 88 -14.60 -7.44 8.37
N LYS A 89 -14.94 -7.39 7.09
CA LYS A 89 -16.17 -8.00 6.55
C LYS A 89 -16.02 -9.51 6.29
N HIS A 90 -14.82 -10.02 6.36
CA HIS A 90 -14.49 -11.42 6.05
C HIS A 90 -13.52 -12.01 7.09
N PRO A 91 -13.84 -11.94 8.39
CA PRO A 91 -12.90 -12.35 9.44
C PRO A 91 -12.54 -13.84 9.39
N GLN A 92 -13.42 -14.67 8.81
CA GLN A 92 -13.20 -16.09 8.69
C GLN A 92 -12.14 -16.48 7.65
N LEU A 93 -11.77 -15.57 6.75
CA LEU A 93 -10.84 -15.87 5.65
C LEU A 93 -9.38 -15.60 6.03
N ILE A 94 -9.16 -14.85 7.09
CA ILE A 94 -7.84 -14.31 7.40
C ILE A 94 -7.53 -14.51 8.87
N THR A 95 -6.48 -15.28 9.15
CA THR A 95 -5.99 -15.46 10.51
C THR A 95 -4.87 -14.46 10.82
N GLU A 96 -4.71 -14.13 12.09
CA GLU A 96 -3.62 -13.29 12.58
C GLU A 96 -2.25 -13.76 12.06
N ARG A 97 -1.99 -15.06 12.15
CA ARG A 97 -0.74 -15.66 11.69
C ARG A 97 -0.50 -15.43 10.19
N TYR A 98 -1.54 -15.51 9.38
CA TYR A 98 -1.45 -15.26 7.94
C TYR A 98 -0.98 -13.84 7.66
N ILE A 99 -1.51 -12.86 8.38
CA ILE A 99 -1.14 -11.46 8.20
C ILE A 99 0.29 -11.18 8.62
N ILE A 100 0.72 -11.73 9.75
CA ILE A 100 2.10 -11.58 10.22
C ILE A 100 3.07 -12.14 9.18
N ASN A 101 2.82 -13.35 8.70
CA ASN A 101 3.67 -13.98 7.69
C ASN A 101 3.68 -13.18 6.37
N THR A 102 2.56 -12.61 6.01
CA THR A 102 2.43 -11.81 4.81
C THR A 102 3.25 -10.53 4.86
N LEU A 103 3.25 -9.84 6.01
CA LEU A 103 4.02 -8.62 6.19
C LEU A 103 5.54 -8.88 6.20
N GLU A 104 5.98 -10.10 6.44
CA GLU A 104 7.38 -10.49 6.33
C GLU A 104 7.86 -10.56 4.88
N SER A 105 6.98 -10.84 3.94
CA SER A 105 7.32 -10.95 2.53
C SER A 105 7.39 -9.56 1.87
N ALA A 106 8.35 -9.38 0.98
CA ALA A 106 8.39 -8.18 0.15
C ALA A 106 7.13 -8.10 -0.72
N PRO A 107 6.45 -6.97 -0.76
CA PRO A 107 5.22 -6.85 -1.54
C PRO A 107 5.52 -6.85 -3.04
N VAL A 108 4.60 -7.41 -3.80
CA VAL A 108 4.54 -7.20 -5.23
C VAL A 108 3.44 -6.19 -5.51
N ILE A 109 3.81 -5.05 -6.07
CA ILE A 109 2.92 -3.93 -6.32
C ILE A 109 2.85 -3.73 -7.83
N SER A 110 1.64 -3.79 -8.37
CA SER A 110 1.41 -3.57 -9.79
C SER A 110 0.43 -2.43 -9.99
N LEU A 111 0.80 -1.50 -10.85
CA LEU A 111 -0.04 -0.37 -11.23
C LEU A 111 -0.46 -0.53 -12.69
N ARG A 112 -1.75 -0.67 -12.91
CA ARG A 112 -2.35 -0.75 -14.23
C ARG A 112 -2.75 0.63 -14.67
N ILE A 113 -2.32 1.03 -15.86
CA ILE A 113 -2.56 2.36 -16.41
C ILE A 113 -3.06 2.30 -17.85
N ASP A 114 -3.81 3.30 -18.25
CA ASP A 114 -4.27 3.43 -19.62
C ASP A 114 -3.14 3.93 -20.53
N LYS A 115 -3.21 3.55 -21.78
CA LYS A 115 -2.18 3.84 -22.77
C LYS A 115 -1.84 5.32 -22.92
N ASP A 116 -2.85 6.17 -22.87
CA ASP A 116 -2.72 7.62 -23.05
C ASP A 116 -2.24 8.37 -21.79
N ARG A 117 -2.06 7.65 -20.67
CA ARG A 117 -1.63 8.22 -19.39
C ARG A 117 -0.24 7.79 -18.96
N GLN A 118 0.47 7.02 -19.79
CA GLN A 118 1.76 6.43 -19.43
C GLN A 118 2.79 7.48 -19.03
N ASP A 119 2.93 8.55 -19.82
CA ASP A 119 3.96 9.55 -19.56
C ASP A 119 3.71 10.29 -18.24
N ALA A 120 2.45 10.62 -17.96
CA ALA A 120 2.07 11.27 -16.71
C ALA A 120 2.33 10.37 -15.50
N VAL A 121 2.00 9.09 -15.59
CA VAL A 121 2.25 8.12 -14.52
C VAL A 121 3.75 7.89 -14.33
N ASP A 122 4.49 7.74 -15.40
CA ASP A 122 5.95 7.54 -15.33
C ASP A 122 6.64 8.74 -14.69
N ALA A 123 6.19 9.96 -14.95
CA ALA A 123 6.69 11.16 -14.30
C ALA A 123 6.44 11.13 -12.78
N ILE A 124 5.25 10.72 -12.34
CA ILE A 124 4.92 10.59 -10.92
C ILE A 124 5.82 9.54 -10.26
N LEU A 125 5.97 8.38 -10.88
CA LEU A 125 6.81 7.30 -10.35
C LEU A 125 8.27 7.74 -10.23
N HIS A 126 8.78 8.45 -11.22
CA HIS A 126 10.12 9.01 -11.20
C HIS A 126 10.30 10.04 -10.07
N ASP A 127 9.34 10.95 -9.91
CA ASP A 127 9.38 11.98 -8.88
C ASP A 127 9.36 11.38 -7.46
N LEU A 128 8.72 10.22 -7.29
CA LEU A 128 8.70 9.49 -6.03
C LEU A 128 9.95 8.61 -5.84
N GLY A 129 10.86 8.58 -6.80
CA GLY A 129 12.08 7.78 -6.73
C GLY A 129 11.85 6.28 -6.84
N LEU A 130 10.77 5.86 -7.49
CA LEU A 130 10.41 4.46 -7.60
C LEU A 130 11.04 3.82 -8.83
N GLU A 131 11.65 2.67 -8.63
CA GLU A 131 12.11 1.81 -9.72
C GLU A 131 10.96 0.91 -10.16
N VAL A 132 10.73 0.87 -11.47
CA VAL A 132 9.60 0.11 -12.03
C VAL A 132 10.04 -0.76 -13.18
N GLU A 133 9.41 -1.92 -13.28
CA GLU A 133 9.48 -2.80 -14.43
C GLU A 133 8.22 -2.59 -15.28
N ARG A 134 8.42 -2.36 -16.58
CA ARG A 134 7.32 -2.18 -17.53
C ARG A 134 6.90 -3.52 -18.10
N GLU A 135 5.60 -3.75 -18.12
CA GLU A 135 4.99 -4.91 -18.75
C GLU A 135 3.84 -4.44 -19.64
N GLU A 136 3.79 -4.91 -20.86
CA GLU A 136 2.72 -4.57 -21.80
C GLU A 136 1.90 -5.82 -22.11
N ALA A 137 0.59 -5.74 -21.94
CA ALA A 137 -0.35 -6.80 -22.23
C ALA A 137 -1.49 -6.26 -23.11
N GLY A 138 -1.25 -6.23 -24.42
CA GLY A 138 -2.18 -5.64 -25.38
C GLY A 138 -2.36 -4.14 -25.15
N PRO A 139 -3.60 -3.65 -24.98
CA PRO A 139 -3.85 -2.24 -24.72
C PRO A 139 -3.54 -1.81 -23.28
N ILE A 140 -3.16 -2.75 -22.43
CA ILE A 140 -2.94 -2.51 -21.01
C ILE A 140 -1.46 -2.40 -20.72
N HIS A 141 -1.10 -1.34 -20.01
CA HIS A 141 0.25 -1.08 -19.59
C HIS A 141 0.35 -1.25 -18.07
N ILE A 142 1.31 -2.05 -17.64
CA ILE A 142 1.52 -2.37 -16.23
C ILE A 142 2.88 -1.86 -15.81
N ARG A 143 2.93 -1.25 -14.64
CA ARG A 143 4.16 -0.89 -13.94
C ARG A 143 4.25 -1.73 -12.68
N LYS A 144 5.27 -2.58 -12.61
CA LYS A 144 5.58 -3.34 -11.40
C LYS A 144 6.59 -2.56 -10.59
N ILE A 145 6.19 -2.18 -9.40
CA ILE A 145 7.02 -1.37 -8.50
C ILE A 145 7.85 -2.32 -7.66
N LYS A 146 9.16 -2.14 -7.71
CA LYS A 146 10.10 -2.92 -6.91
C LYS A 146 10.34 -2.23 -5.59
N TYR A 147 10.25 -2.98 -4.52
CA TYR A 147 10.49 -2.49 -3.18
C TYR A 147 11.18 -3.58 -2.36
N VAL A 148 12.23 -3.22 -1.65
CA VAL A 148 13.00 -4.15 -0.84
C VAL A 148 12.56 -4.05 0.63
N ASP A 149 12.96 -3.00 1.31
CA ASP A 149 12.54 -2.65 2.67
C ASP A 149 12.99 -1.22 3.01
N ASP A 150 12.54 -0.70 4.15
CA ASP A 150 12.83 0.66 4.57
C ASP A 150 14.32 0.91 4.85
N ASN A 151 15.07 -0.13 5.20
CA ASN A 151 16.49 -0.03 5.50
C ASN A 151 17.38 -0.17 4.26
N LYS A 152 16.86 -0.80 3.24
CA LYS A 152 17.55 -1.03 1.98
C LYS A 152 16.81 -0.33 0.85
N TYR A 153 16.55 0.91 1.07
CA TYR A 153 15.91 1.75 0.10
C TYR A 153 16.91 2.04 -1.02
N ASP A 154 17.20 1.04 -1.79
CA ASP A 154 18.08 1.15 -2.94
C ASP A 154 17.26 0.88 -4.20
N PHE A 155 16.75 1.95 -4.78
CA PHE A 155 16.04 1.88 -6.05
C PHE A 155 16.98 1.88 -7.26
N THR A 156 18.26 1.78 -7.04
CA THR A 156 19.27 1.71 -8.10
C THR A 156 19.59 0.28 -8.53
N LEU A 157 18.85 -0.67 -7.99
CA LEU A 157 19.06 -2.07 -8.34
C LEU A 157 18.87 -2.36 -9.83
#